data_f5986885b6852b6e242d0fd5a9c1ee45
#
_entry.id   f5986885b6852b6e242d0fd5a9c1ee45
#
_cell.length_a   1.000
_cell.length_b   1.000
_cell.length_c   1.000
_cell.angle_alpha   90.00
_cell.angle_beta   90.00
_cell.angle_gamma   90.00
#
_symmetry.space_group_name_H-M   'P 1'
#
loop_
_entity.id
_entity.type
_entity.pdbx_description
1 polymer ?
#
loop_
_entity_poly.entity_id
_entity_poly.type
_entity_poly.pdbx_seq_one_letter_code
_entity_poly.pdbx_strand_id
1 'polypeptide(L)'
;VAHCLACAAAAAANPYLPKPGEAPIAVRAGSCAITGGFIHFYSALYNGLFQKYGLKVEHVTLRGGVVSIAALVSDEIQFVYCSADPMIPRIAAGADAKLVGSPLVGLPWVLMARQEVKKPADLKGKSIAVSRPGGLTDQLAKAVLKKFNLTTQEVKLLHIGGTGQLEPYNALLQGLTQAVLLTPPLDVRARRDGFHLIYNLNELDVPAIYSSLFANSKTAKERPVLVQRFVAALAEAIHFVEKNPDRGKAALAKVLNLNDQEILQSAYEAYAKSLVNRRMVVPRNAVLEAVETERQAGTQIRKAAEEIYDNSFADNLEKSGFLKEIWGGELLQREKKN
;
A
#
# COMPACT_ATOMS: atom_id res chain seq x y z
N VAL A 1 -58.66 1.93 -13.85
CA VAL A 1 -57.61 0.93 -13.74
C VAL A 1 -56.31 1.60 -14.14
N ALA A 2 -55.57 2.12 -13.14
CA ALA A 2 -54.27 2.75 -13.35
C ALA A 2 -53.17 1.66 -13.29
N HIS A 3 -52.50 1.36 -14.41
CA HIS A 3 -51.34 0.52 -14.42
C HIS A 3 -50.12 1.34 -13.94
N CYS A 4 -49.71 1.03 -12.72
CA CYS A 4 -48.44 1.53 -12.18
C CYS A 4 -47.30 0.71 -12.84
N LEU A 5 -46.66 1.25 -13.88
CA LEU A 5 -45.42 0.73 -14.42
C LEU A 5 -44.30 1.03 -13.41
N ALA A 6 -43.99 0.04 -12.58
CA ALA A 6 -42.77 0.05 -11.80
C ALA A 6 -41.58 -0.09 -12.78
N CYS A 7 -40.94 1.02 -13.11
CA CYS A 7 -39.62 1.00 -13.71
C CYS A 7 -38.62 0.40 -12.70
N ALA A 8 -38.42 -0.91 -12.77
CA ALA A 8 -37.26 -1.52 -12.18
C ALA A 8 -36.03 -0.95 -12.93
N ALA A 9 -35.33 -0.03 -12.29
CA ALA A 9 -34.01 0.37 -12.78
C ALA A 9 -33.14 -0.89 -12.78
N ALA A 10 -32.89 -1.44 -13.97
CA ALA A 10 -31.91 -2.50 -14.14
C ALA A 10 -30.60 -1.97 -13.58
N ALA A 11 -30.09 -2.62 -12.55
CA ALA A 11 -28.74 -2.33 -12.06
C ALA A 11 -27.80 -2.43 -13.27
N ALA A 12 -27.08 -1.35 -13.56
CA ALA A 12 -26.15 -1.34 -14.68
C ALA A 12 -25.13 -2.46 -14.44
N ALA A 13 -25.09 -3.43 -15.36
CA ALA A 13 -24.20 -4.57 -15.24
C ALA A 13 -22.75 -4.05 -15.17
N ASN A 14 -21.96 -4.60 -14.22
CA ASN A 14 -20.54 -4.25 -14.06
C ASN A 14 -19.81 -4.26 -15.43
N PRO A 15 -19.36 -3.11 -15.95
CA PRO A 15 -18.85 -2.99 -17.32
C PRO A 15 -17.47 -3.64 -17.49
N TYR A 16 -16.83 -4.08 -16.42
CA TYR A 16 -15.48 -4.63 -16.44
C TYR A 16 -15.47 -6.16 -16.47
N LEU A 17 -16.61 -6.80 -16.39
CA LEU A 17 -16.71 -8.25 -16.51
C LEU A 17 -16.43 -8.71 -17.95
N PRO A 18 -15.89 -9.91 -18.14
CA PRO A 18 -15.73 -10.48 -19.48
C PRO A 18 -17.10 -10.70 -20.14
N LYS A 19 -17.14 -10.60 -21.45
CA LYS A 19 -18.34 -10.97 -22.22
C LYS A 19 -18.57 -12.49 -22.14
N PRO A 20 -19.81 -12.97 -22.28
CA PRO A 20 -20.07 -14.40 -22.36
C PRO A 20 -19.22 -15.06 -23.46
N GLY A 21 -18.50 -16.13 -23.12
CA GLY A 21 -17.60 -16.83 -24.02
C GLY A 21 -16.25 -16.18 -24.29
N GLU A 22 -15.96 -15.03 -23.69
CA GLU A 22 -14.63 -14.39 -23.80
C GLU A 22 -13.57 -15.23 -23.07
N ALA A 23 -12.49 -15.58 -23.78
CA ALA A 23 -11.38 -16.31 -23.19
C ALA A 23 -10.65 -15.47 -22.11
N PRO A 24 -10.22 -16.07 -21.00
CA PRO A 24 -9.46 -15.36 -19.98
C PRO A 24 -8.15 -14.81 -20.54
N ILE A 25 -7.82 -13.58 -20.15
CA ILE A 25 -6.56 -12.93 -20.51
C ILE A 25 -5.47 -13.44 -19.55
N ALA A 26 -4.45 -14.11 -20.11
CA ALA A 26 -3.28 -14.50 -19.35
C ALA A 26 -2.44 -13.26 -19.00
N VAL A 27 -2.02 -13.15 -17.75
CA VAL A 27 -1.23 -12.02 -17.25
C VAL A 27 -0.31 -12.46 -16.14
N ARG A 28 0.94 -11.99 -16.15
CA ARG A 28 1.90 -12.20 -15.06
C ARG A 28 1.92 -10.93 -14.18
N ALA A 29 1.75 -11.14 -12.89
CA ALA A 29 1.76 -10.06 -11.90
C ALA A 29 2.71 -10.38 -10.76
N GLY A 30 3.61 -9.45 -10.46
CA GLY A 30 4.58 -9.56 -9.39
C GLY A 30 4.14 -8.89 -8.10
N SER A 31 4.59 -9.42 -6.95
CA SER A 31 4.62 -8.67 -5.69
C SER A 31 6.07 -8.47 -5.25
N CYS A 32 6.45 -7.23 -4.87
CA CYS A 32 7.84 -6.92 -4.53
C CYS A 32 8.27 -7.39 -3.14
N ALA A 33 7.34 -7.91 -2.35
CA ALA A 33 7.57 -8.45 -1.01
C ALA A 33 6.44 -9.40 -0.62
N ILE A 34 6.63 -10.09 0.49
CA ILE A 34 5.56 -10.80 1.20
C ILE A 34 5.25 -10.00 2.46
N THR A 35 4.07 -9.36 2.51
CA THR A 35 3.68 -8.44 3.59
C THR A 35 2.17 -8.39 3.79
N GLY A 36 1.72 -8.05 5.00
CA GLY A 36 0.32 -7.81 5.31
C GLY A 36 -0.32 -6.69 4.49
N GLY A 37 0.48 -5.69 4.06
CA GLY A 37 0.02 -4.57 3.24
C GLY A 37 -0.46 -4.96 1.84
N PHE A 38 -0.31 -6.23 1.43
CA PHE A 38 -0.79 -6.71 0.13
C PHE A 38 -2.04 -7.57 0.24
N ILE A 39 -2.78 -7.46 1.35
CA ILE A 39 -4.00 -8.24 1.64
C ILE A 39 -5.01 -8.21 0.49
N HIS A 40 -5.23 -7.07 -0.16
CA HIS A 40 -6.21 -6.94 -1.25
C HIS A 40 -5.76 -7.71 -2.48
N PHE A 41 -4.48 -7.63 -2.84
CA PHE A 41 -3.91 -8.40 -3.95
C PHE A 41 -3.98 -9.91 -3.69
N TYR A 42 -3.59 -10.35 -2.50
CA TYR A 42 -3.69 -11.78 -2.13
C TYR A 42 -5.14 -12.26 -2.07
N SER A 43 -6.04 -11.41 -1.58
CA SER A 43 -7.47 -11.74 -1.57
C SER A 43 -8.04 -11.85 -2.98
N ALA A 44 -7.66 -10.97 -3.89
CA ALA A 44 -8.05 -11.09 -5.30
C ALA A 44 -7.54 -12.38 -5.93
N LEU A 45 -6.30 -12.78 -5.60
CA LEU A 45 -5.66 -13.98 -6.13
C LEU A 45 -6.31 -15.27 -5.61
N TYR A 46 -6.56 -15.37 -4.29
CA TYR A 46 -7.01 -16.60 -3.65
C TYR A 46 -8.53 -16.76 -3.52
N ASN A 47 -9.29 -15.69 -3.75
CA ASN A 47 -10.76 -15.73 -3.69
C ASN A 47 -11.43 -15.59 -5.07
N GLY A 48 -10.68 -15.77 -6.15
CA GLY A 48 -11.25 -15.85 -7.50
C GLY A 48 -11.67 -14.52 -8.12
N LEU A 49 -11.26 -13.37 -7.53
CA LEU A 49 -11.68 -12.08 -8.07
C LEU A 49 -11.02 -11.76 -9.40
N PHE A 50 -9.76 -12.10 -9.60
CA PHE A 50 -9.14 -11.95 -10.92
C PHE A 50 -9.85 -12.80 -11.98
N GLN A 51 -10.21 -14.05 -11.66
CA GLN A 51 -10.96 -14.93 -12.56
C GLN A 51 -12.34 -14.36 -12.89
N LYS A 52 -13.05 -13.76 -11.92
CA LYS A 52 -14.32 -13.06 -12.13
C LYS A 52 -14.20 -11.98 -13.21
N TYR A 53 -13.08 -11.26 -13.27
CA TYR A 53 -12.80 -10.23 -14.27
C TYR A 53 -12.14 -10.77 -15.56
N GLY A 54 -12.18 -12.08 -15.75
CA GLY A 54 -11.61 -12.72 -16.96
C GLY A 54 -10.09 -12.67 -17.02
N LEU A 55 -9.40 -12.63 -15.87
CA LEU A 55 -7.95 -12.59 -15.78
C LEU A 55 -7.41 -13.94 -15.26
N LYS A 56 -6.50 -14.55 -16.00
CA LYS A 56 -5.70 -15.70 -15.52
C LYS A 56 -4.36 -15.19 -15.04
N VAL A 57 -4.28 -14.85 -13.74
CA VAL A 57 -3.08 -14.27 -13.14
C VAL A 57 -2.09 -15.34 -12.70
N GLU A 58 -0.89 -15.31 -13.27
CA GLU A 58 0.30 -15.98 -12.76
C GLU A 58 1.02 -15.04 -11.80
N HIS A 59 1.06 -15.38 -10.51
CA HIS A 59 1.71 -14.58 -9.49
C HIS A 59 3.17 -14.95 -9.31
N VAL A 60 4.06 -13.94 -9.30
CA VAL A 60 5.50 -14.08 -9.05
C VAL A 60 5.89 -13.21 -7.85
N THR A 61 6.53 -13.82 -6.84
CA THR A 61 7.13 -13.04 -5.75
C THR A 61 8.51 -12.56 -6.17
N LEU A 62 8.69 -11.24 -6.24
CA LEU A 62 9.95 -10.58 -6.57
C LEU A 62 10.64 -10.13 -5.27
N ARG A 63 11.96 -9.98 -5.31
CA ARG A 63 12.73 -9.57 -4.13
C ARG A 63 13.14 -8.09 -4.23
N GLY A 64 12.24 -7.21 -3.78
CA GLY A 64 12.49 -5.77 -3.68
C GLY A 64 12.18 -4.98 -4.97
N GLY A 65 12.19 -3.66 -4.84
CA GLY A 65 11.76 -2.74 -5.90
C GLY A 65 12.67 -2.71 -7.13
N VAL A 66 13.98 -2.98 -6.97
CA VAL A 66 14.93 -2.99 -8.12
C VAL A 66 14.59 -4.12 -9.09
N VAL A 67 14.40 -5.33 -8.57
CA VAL A 67 14.02 -6.49 -9.40
C VAL A 67 12.62 -6.27 -9.99
N SER A 68 11.71 -5.71 -9.20
CA SER A 68 10.33 -5.46 -9.63
C SER A 68 10.23 -4.47 -10.77
N ILE A 69 10.97 -3.35 -10.71
CA ILE A 69 10.94 -2.37 -11.81
C ILE A 69 11.63 -2.91 -13.06
N ALA A 70 12.71 -3.67 -12.92
CA ALA A 70 13.38 -4.29 -14.06
C ALA A 70 12.47 -5.28 -14.80
N ALA A 71 11.82 -6.20 -14.07
CA ALA A 71 10.87 -7.16 -14.66
C ALA A 71 9.66 -6.48 -15.30
N LEU A 72 9.21 -5.35 -14.73
CA LEU A 72 8.11 -4.56 -15.29
C LEU A 72 8.52 -3.84 -16.59
N VAL A 73 9.70 -3.22 -16.61
CA VAL A 73 10.21 -2.49 -17.78
C VAL A 73 10.58 -3.44 -18.92
N SER A 74 11.07 -4.65 -18.63
CA SER A 74 11.36 -5.69 -19.65
C SER A 74 10.11 -6.39 -20.19
N ASP A 75 8.91 -6.06 -19.68
CA ASP A 75 7.63 -6.69 -20.01
C ASP A 75 7.54 -8.20 -19.67
N GLU A 76 8.48 -8.69 -18.85
CA GLU A 76 8.39 -10.05 -18.28
C GLU A 76 7.13 -10.23 -17.43
N ILE A 77 6.71 -9.16 -16.76
CA ILE A 77 5.46 -9.06 -16.01
C ILE A 77 4.73 -7.77 -16.40
N GLN A 78 3.40 -7.82 -16.44
CA GLN A 78 2.58 -6.68 -16.84
C GLN A 78 2.23 -5.78 -15.67
N PHE A 79 2.18 -6.34 -14.46
CA PHE A 79 1.83 -5.61 -13.23
C PHE A 79 2.78 -5.94 -12.09
N VAL A 80 3.04 -4.94 -11.26
CA VAL A 80 3.68 -5.10 -9.94
C VAL A 80 2.80 -4.49 -8.87
N TYR A 81 2.52 -5.26 -7.83
CA TYR A 81 1.95 -4.75 -6.59
C TYR A 81 3.07 -4.54 -5.58
N CYS A 82 3.32 -3.29 -5.20
CA CYS A 82 4.47 -2.90 -4.40
C CYS A 82 4.20 -1.69 -3.53
N SER A 83 5.04 -1.46 -2.52
CA SER A 83 5.11 -0.17 -1.84
C SER A 83 5.56 0.92 -2.80
N ALA A 84 5.13 2.14 -2.59
CA ALA A 84 5.45 3.26 -3.47
C ALA A 84 6.92 3.71 -3.35
N ASP A 85 7.47 3.68 -2.15
CA ASP A 85 8.83 4.13 -1.83
C ASP A 85 9.96 3.51 -2.66
N PRO A 86 10.01 2.20 -2.95
CA PRO A 86 11.04 1.65 -3.82
C PRO A 86 10.78 1.84 -5.32
N MET A 87 9.57 2.24 -5.73
CA MET A 87 9.15 2.30 -7.13
C MET A 87 9.15 3.73 -7.68
N ILE A 88 8.56 4.69 -6.96
CA ILE A 88 8.45 6.09 -7.41
C ILE A 88 9.81 6.70 -7.78
N PRO A 89 10.88 6.56 -6.99
CA PRO A 89 12.19 7.11 -7.33
C PRO A 89 12.70 6.65 -8.70
N ARG A 90 12.51 5.39 -9.01
CA ARG A 90 12.98 4.78 -10.27
C ARG A 90 12.15 5.24 -11.46
N ILE A 91 10.84 5.38 -11.29
CA ILE A 91 9.96 5.92 -12.31
C ILE A 91 10.28 7.40 -12.55
N ALA A 92 10.47 8.17 -11.48
CA ALA A 92 10.88 9.57 -11.56
C ALA A 92 12.24 9.76 -12.25
N ALA A 93 13.18 8.81 -12.06
CA ALA A 93 14.47 8.77 -12.75
C ALA A 93 14.37 8.30 -14.21
N GLY A 94 13.18 7.95 -14.72
CA GLY A 94 12.95 7.65 -16.13
C GLY A 94 12.52 6.22 -16.46
N ALA A 95 12.36 5.32 -15.48
CA ALA A 95 11.87 3.97 -15.75
C ALA A 95 10.48 3.99 -16.39
N ASP A 96 10.26 3.12 -17.39
CA ASP A 96 9.03 3.10 -18.19
C ASP A 96 7.91 2.30 -17.49
N ALA A 97 7.37 2.90 -16.45
CA ALA A 97 6.25 2.37 -15.67
C ALA A 97 5.40 3.52 -15.13
N LYS A 98 4.17 3.19 -14.69
CA LYS A 98 3.22 4.11 -14.06
C LYS A 98 2.50 3.46 -12.88
N LEU A 99 2.14 4.26 -11.89
CA LEU A 99 1.12 3.90 -10.91
C LEU A 99 -0.25 3.99 -11.57
N VAL A 100 -1.02 2.93 -11.54
CA VAL A 100 -2.37 2.87 -12.13
C VAL A 100 -3.48 2.68 -11.10
N GLY A 101 -3.12 2.67 -9.82
CA GLY A 101 -4.06 2.64 -8.71
C GLY A 101 -3.35 2.49 -7.37
N SER A 102 -3.91 3.08 -6.31
CA SER A 102 -3.36 3.05 -4.97
C SER A 102 -4.40 2.55 -3.95
N PRO A 103 -4.44 1.25 -3.65
CA PRO A 103 -5.39 0.68 -2.69
C PRO A 103 -5.16 1.14 -1.25
N LEU A 104 -3.93 1.49 -0.87
CA LEU A 104 -3.58 1.92 0.47
C LEU A 104 -2.84 3.26 0.45
N VAL A 105 -3.36 4.21 1.22
CA VAL A 105 -2.75 5.53 1.44
C VAL A 105 -2.54 5.77 2.92
N GLY A 106 -1.56 6.60 3.28
CA GLY A 106 -1.17 6.87 4.65
C GLY A 106 0.05 6.08 5.11
N LEU A 107 0.38 6.22 6.39
CA LEU A 107 1.59 5.68 7.01
C LEU A 107 1.24 4.58 8.02
N PRO A 108 1.45 3.28 7.71
CA PRO A 108 1.19 2.18 8.65
C PRO A 108 2.22 2.09 9.77
N TRP A 109 3.12 3.04 9.85
CA TRP A 109 4.24 3.01 10.78
C TRP A 109 3.82 3.39 12.19
N VAL A 110 4.39 2.70 13.15
CA VAL A 110 4.26 3.00 14.58
C VAL A 110 5.64 3.13 15.20
N LEU A 111 5.79 4.07 16.13
CA LEU A 111 6.99 4.23 16.92
C LEU A 111 6.84 3.41 18.21
N MET A 112 7.58 2.30 18.27
CA MET A 112 7.63 1.41 19.42
C MET A 112 8.85 1.73 20.26
N ALA A 113 8.72 1.61 21.57
CA ALA A 113 9.81 1.97 22.49
C ALA A 113 9.91 1.04 23.71
N ARG A 114 11.06 1.12 24.36
CA ARG A 114 11.35 0.50 25.65
C ARG A 114 10.55 1.19 26.76
N GLN A 115 10.37 0.49 27.89
CA GLN A 115 9.49 0.92 28.99
C GLN A 115 9.85 2.27 29.62
N GLU A 116 11.10 2.69 29.54
CA GLU A 116 11.55 3.99 30.07
C GLU A 116 11.20 5.20 29.18
N VAL A 117 10.70 4.98 27.95
CA VAL A 117 10.25 6.02 27.03
C VAL A 117 8.73 5.96 26.93
N LYS A 118 8.00 6.84 27.59
CA LYS A 118 6.52 6.78 27.65
C LYS A 118 5.84 7.56 26.53
N LYS A 119 6.50 8.58 26.01
CA LYS A 119 6.00 9.48 24.97
C LYS A 119 7.16 9.99 24.10
N PRO A 120 6.92 10.52 22.90
CA PRO A 120 7.99 10.99 22.02
C PRO A 120 8.94 12.01 22.65
N ALA A 121 8.46 12.88 23.55
CA ALA A 121 9.31 13.85 24.24
C ALA A 121 10.40 13.21 25.12
N ASP A 122 10.18 11.98 25.60
CA ASP A 122 11.13 11.25 26.45
C ASP A 122 12.33 10.68 25.66
N LEU A 123 12.32 10.84 24.32
CA LEU A 123 13.43 10.45 23.44
C LEU A 123 14.65 11.36 23.55
N LYS A 124 14.54 12.51 24.18
CA LYS A 124 15.69 13.42 24.37
C LYS A 124 16.84 12.71 25.06
N GLY A 125 18.03 12.77 24.48
CA GLY A 125 19.22 12.04 24.93
C GLY A 125 19.24 10.53 24.63
N LYS A 126 18.27 10.04 23.85
CA LYS A 126 18.11 8.62 23.49
C LYS A 126 18.30 8.39 21.98
N SER A 127 18.02 7.17 21.51
CA SER A 127 18.17 6.82 20.08
C SER A 127 16.93 6.15 19.50
N ILE A 128 16.75 6.34 18.18
CA ILE A 128 15.80 5.63 17.36
C ILE A 128 16.56 4.83 16.30
N ALA A 129 16.32 3.52 16.20
CA ALA A 129 16.89 2.72 15.13
C ALA A 129 16.12 2.99 13.81
N VAL A 130 16.87 3.27 12.76
CA VAL A 130 16.40 3.50 11.40
C VAL A 130 17.23 2.69 10.41
N SER A 131 16.75 2.50 9.18
CA SER A 131 17.43 1.65 8.20
C SER A 131 18.75 2.27 7.71
N ARG A 132 18.67 3.29 6.87
CA ARG A 132 19.84 3.96 6.26
C ARG A 132 19.64 5.47 6.25
N PRO A 133 20.71 6.28 6.20
CA PRO A 133 20.59 7.71 6.02
C PRO A 133 19.77 8.06 4.77
N GLY A 134 18.83 9.00 4.90
CA GLY A 134 17.93 9.43 3.81
C GLY A 134 16.89 8.39 3.39
N GLY A 135 16.84 7.20 4.00
CA GLY A 135 15.81 6.21 3.76
C GLY A 135 14.47 6.57 4.42
N LEU A 136 13.40 5.82 4.08
CA LEU A 136 12.04 6.14 4.56
C LEU A 136 11.97 6.24 6.09
N THR A 137 12.52 5.27 6.84
CA THR A 137 12.46 5.30 8.32
C THR A 137 13.29 6.42 8.92
N ASP A 138 14.38 6.86 8.27
CA ASP A 138 15.16 8.05 8.68
C ASP A 138 14.34 9.33 8.52
N GLN A 139 13.64 9.47 7.40
CA GLN A 139 12.77 10.62 7.13
C GLN A 139 11.55 10.63 8.06
N LEU A 140 10.91 9.48 8.27
CA LEU A 140 9.78 9.37 9.20
C LEU A 140 10.20 9.67 10.65
N ALA A 141 11.37 9.20 11.09
CA ALA A 141 11.90 9.56 12.40
C ALA A 141 12.12 11.06 12.54
N LYS A 142 12.72 11.71 11.53
CA LYS A 142 12.89 13.19 11.51
C LYS A 142 11.55 13.92 11.54
N ALA A 143 10.54 13.44 10.81
CA ALA A 143 9.19 14.02 10.81
C ALA A 143 8.55 13.92 12.21
N VAL A 144 8.68 12.77 12.89
CA VAL A 144 8.24 12.60 14.29
C VAL A 144 8.97 13.56 15.20
N LEU A 145 10.30 13.63 15.12
CA LEU A 145 11.09 14.53 15.96
C LEU A 145 10.65 15.98 15.78
N LYS A 146 10.49 16.44 14.53
CA LYS A 146 9.99 17.78 14.21
C LYS A 146 8.62 18.05 14.82
N LYS A 147 7.68 17.11 14.72
CA LYS A 147 6.33 17.25 15.30
C LYS A 147 6.36 17.46 16.81
N PHE A 148 7.32 16.86 17.51
CA PHE A 148 7.47 16.98 18.97
C PHE A 148 8.56 17.98 19.41
N ASN A 149 8.97 18.90 18.49
CA ASN A 149 9.99 19.92 18.73
C ASN A 149 11.33 19.35 19.23
N LEU A 150 11.70 18.17 18.71
CA LEU A 150 13.00 17.52 18.94
C LEU A 150 13.86 17.62 17.69
N THR A 151 15.17 17.54 17.87
CA THR A 151 16.16 17.61 16.79
C THR A 151 17.01 16.32 16.75
N THR A 152 17.71 16.12 15.63
CA THR A 152 18.66 15.00 15.49
C THR A 152 19.95 15.19 16.31
N GLN A 153 20.18 16.39 16.87
CA GLN A 153 21.22 16.64 17.87
C GLN A 153 20.81 16.15 19.26
N GLU A 154 19.50 16.20 19.55
CA GLU A 154 18.94 15.76 20.85
C GLU A 154 18.57 14.28 20.87
N VAL A 155 18.25 13.69 19.70
CA VAL A 155 17.87 12.27 19.54
C VAL A 155 18.72 11.63 18.47
N LYS A 156 19.50 10.64 18.84
CA LYS A 156 20.42 9.97 17.90
C LYS A 156 19.63 9.05 16.95
N LEU A 157 19.76 9.24 15.62
CA LEU A 157 19.29 8.26 14.67
C LEU A 157 20.38 7.20 14.46
N LEU A 158 20.10 5.97 14.89
CA LEU A 158 21.00 4.84 14.78
C LEU A 158 20.74 4.10 13.47
N HIS A 159 21.57 4.32 12.46
CA HIS A 159 21.44 3.68 11.15
C HIS A 159 21.99 2.24 11.22
N ILE A 160 21.07 1.27 11.24
CA ILE A 160 21.41 -0.16 11.38
C ILE A 160 21.75 -0.80 10.03
N GLY A 161 21.32 -0.19 8.93
CA GLY A 161 21.44 -0.79 7.61
C GLY A 161 20.27 -1.75 7.29
N GLY A 162 20.45 -2.54 6.22
CA GLY A 162 19.40 -3.44 5.75
C GLY A 162 18.28 -2.76 4.95
N THR A 163 17.40 -3.59 4.42
CA THR A 163 16.22 -3.16 3.63
C THR A 163 14.91 -3.44 4.34
N GLY A 164 14.98 -4.04 5.54
CA GLY A 164 13.83 -4.49 6.32
C GLY A 164 13.69 -3.76 7.64
N GLN A 165 12.80 -4.26 8.47
CA GLN A 165 12.51 -3.77 9.81
C GLN A 165 13.09 -4.69 10.90
N LEU A 166 13.56 -5.89 10.51
CA LEU A 166 14.05 -6.89 11.48
C LEU A 166 15.35 -6.47 12.13
N GLU A 167 16.28 -5.89 11.37
CA GLU A 167 17.57 -5.44 11.88
C GLU A 167 17.41 -4.29 12.89
N PRO A 168 16.66 -3.19 12.61
CA PRO A 168 16.32 -2.18 13.61
C PRO A 168 15.55 -2.73 14.81
N TYR A 169 14.64 -3.69 14.60
CA TYR A 169 13.91 -4.34 15.68
C TYR A 169 14.83 -5.17 16.59
N ASN A 170 15.77 -5.92 16.00
CA ASN A 170 16.78 -6.67 16.76
C ASN A 170 17.67 -5.73 17.58
N ALA A 171 18.00 -4.54 17.07
CA ALA A 171 18.74 -3.54 17.84
C ALA A 171 17.95 -3.06 19.07
N LEU A 172 16.63 -2.92 18.95
CA LEU A 172 15.76 -2.61 20.09
C LEU A 172 15.76 -3.77 21.12
N LEU A 173 15.63 -5.02 20.65
CA LEU A 173 15.68 -6.21 21.51
C LEU A 173 16.99 -6.29 22.30
N GLN A 174 18.12 -6.02 21.66
CA GLN A 174 19.45 -6.05 22.27
C GLN A 174 19.77 -4.84 23.15
N GLY A 175 18.88 -3.85 23.24
CA GLY A 175 19.10 -2.64 24.03
C GLY A 175 20.04 -1.61 23.41
N LEU A 176 20.39 -1.76 22.14
CA LEU A 176 21.27 -0.84 21.41
C LEU A 176 20.57 0.49 21.09
N THR A 177 19.25 0.50 21.12
CA THR A 177 18.38 1.66 20.87
C THR A 177 17.19 1.64 21.84
N GLN A 178 16.55 2.80 22.03
CA GLN A 178 15.39 2.91 22.90
C GLN A 178 14.06 2.91 22.12
N ALA A 179 14.10 3.19 20.81
CA ALA A 179 12.90 3.17 20.00
C ALA A 179 13.19 2.70 18.56
N VAL A 180 12.13 2.25 17.88
CA VAL A 180 12.19 1.77 16.49
C VAL A 180 10.87 2.05 15.78
N LEU A 181 10.93 2.28 14.48
CA LEU A 181 9.77 2.37 13.59
C LEU A 181 9.44 0.99 13.03
N LEU A 182 8.21 0.53 13.28
CA LEU A 182 7.70 -0.76 12.81
C LEU A 182 6.37 -0.58 12.06
N THR A 183 6.02 -1.57 11.25
CA THR A 183 4.67 -1.68 10.67
C THR A 183 4.01 -2.97 11.15
N PRO A 184 2.67 -3.05 11.17
CA PRO A 184 2.00 -4.32 11.37
C PRO A 184 2.51 -5.39 10.38
N PRO A 185 2.73 -6.62 10.86
CA PRO A 185 2.41 -7.14 12.18
C PRO A 185 3.60 -7.14 13.19
N LEU A 186 4.74 -6.52 12.87
CA LEU A 186 5.90 -6.51 13.78
C LEU A 186 5.65 -5.74 15.08
N ASP A 187 4.75 -4.77 15.06
CA ASP A 187 4.32 -4.05 16.27
C ASP A 187 3.67 -4.97 17.32
N VAL A 188 2.90 -5.99 16.88
CA VAL A 188 2.33 -7.00 17.78
C VAL A 188 3.42 -7.81 18.44
N ARG A 189 4.41 -8.25 17.66
CA ARG A 189 5.56 -8.97 18.22
C ARG A 189 6.33 -8.11 19.21
N ALA A 190 6.55 -6.84 18.89
CA ALA A 190 7.23 -5.91 19.78
C ALA A 190 6.48 -5.72 21.11
N ARG A 191 5.14 -5.66 21.09
CA ARG A 191 4.34 -5.61 22.33
C ARG A 191 4.50 -6.86 23.17
N ARG A 192 4.52 -8.06 22.55
CA ARG A 192 4.75 -9.33 23.25
C ARG A 192 6.15 -9.42 23.85
N ASP A 193 7.12 -8.80 23.21
CA ASP A 193 8.51 -8.70 23.71
C ASP A 193 8.70 -7.58 24.77
N GLY A 194 7.59 -6.95 25.23
CA GLY A 194 7.58 -5.98 26.32
C GLY A 194 7.80 -4.54 25.89
N PHE A 195 7.77 -4.23 24.61
CA PHE A 195 7.80 -2.85 24.10
C PHE A 195 6.39 -2.30 23.99
N HIS A 196 6.25 -0.97 23.89
CA HIS A 196 4.95 -0.36 23.75
C HIS A 196 4.95 0.75 22.69
N LEU A 197 3.74 1.04 22.19
CA LEU A 197 3.49 2.11 21.25
C LEU A 197 3.61 3.47 21.95
N ILE A 198 4.43 4.37 21.43
CA ILE A 198 4.53 5.75 21.89
C ILE A 198 3.99 6.77 20.88
N TYR A 199 3.88 6.40 19.60
CA TYR A 199 3.28 7.25 18.58
C TYR A 199 2.83 6.45 17.35
N ASN A 200 1.63 6.77 16.83
CA ASN A 200 1.13 6.25 15.56
C ASN A 200 1.38 7.28 14.45
N LEU A 201 2.19 6.92 13.45
CA LEU A 201 2.58 7.85 12.40
C LEU A 201 1.45 8.20 11.43
N ASN A 202 0.34 7.44 11.45
CA ASN A 202 -0.87 7.85 10.71
C ASN A 202 -1.50 9.16 11.25
N GLU A 203 -1.06 9.60 12.42
CA GLU A 203 -1.40 10.91 13.00
C GLU A 203 -0.50 12.06 12.49
N LEU A 204 0.53 11.75 11.71
CA LEU A 204 1.25 12.74 10.93
C LEU A 204 0.37 13.12 9.73
N ASP A 205 0.08 14.40 9.59
CA ASP A 205 -0.62 14.93 8.42
C ASP A 205 0.36 15.06 7.24
N VAL A 206 0.89 13.92 6.80
CA VAL A 206 1.82 13.82 5.67
C VAL A 206 1.18 12.98 4.58
N PRO A 207 1.04 13.54 3.37
CA PRO A 207 0.55 12.76 2.24
C PRO A 207 1.48 11.58 1.97
N ALA A 208 0.95 10.37 1.99
CA ALA A 208 1.74 9.17 1.75
C ALA A 208 0.97 8.12 0.95
N ILE A 209 1.68 7.40 0.10
CA ILE A 209 1.20 6.22 -0.62
C ILE A 209 1.90 5.02 -0.02
N TYR A 210 1.12 4.03 0.45
CA TYR A 210 1.73 2.83 1.00
C TYR A 210 1.84 1.72 -0.05
N SER A 211 0.74 1.13 -0.51
CA SER A 211 0.76 0.08 -1.53
C SER A 211 0.05 0.52 -2.80
N SER A 212 0.64 0.17 -3.93
CA SER A 212 0.14 0.58 -5.24
C SER A 212 0.28 -0.53 -6.29
N LEU A 213 -0.57 -0.42 -7.30
CA LEU A 213 -0.46 -1.18 -8.53
C LEU A 213 0.33 -0.37 -9.56
N PHE A 214 1.40 -0.99 -10.06
CA PHE A 214 2.23 -0.45 -11.13
C PHE A 214 2.00 -1.27 -12.39
N ALA A 215 1.94 -0.60 -13.53
CA ALA A 215 1.92 -1.21 -14.86
C ALA A 215 3.08 -0.70 -15.70
N ASN A 216 3.57 -1.52 -16.64
CA ASN A 216 4.43 -1.03 -17.70
C ASN A 216 3.66 0.01 -18.53
N SER A 217 4.30 1.12 -18.93
CA SER A 217 3.64 2.21 -19.64
C SER A 217 3.08 1.75 -21.00
N LYS A 218 3.77 0.83 -21.68
CA LYS A 218 3.29 0.21 -22.90
C LYS A 218 2.00 -0.58 -22.66
N THR A 219 1.98 -1.43 -21.62
CA THR A 219 0.77 -2.17 -21.23
C THR A 219 -0.38 -1.22 -20.89
N ALA A 220 -0.13 -0.13 -20.17
CA ALA A 220 -1.17 0.85 -19.85
C ALA A 220 -1.75 1.52 -21.10
N LYS A 221 -0.91 1.81 -22.09
CA LYS A 221 -1.31 2.46 -23.35
C LYS A 221 -1.97 1.50 -24.36
N GLU A 222 -1.38 0.33 -24.57
CA GLU A 222 -1.79 -0.60 -25.64
C GLU A 222 -2.86 -1.60 -25.21
N ARG A 223 -2.97 -1.86 -23.89
CA ARG A 223 -3.90 -2.84 -23.31
C ARG A 223 -4.77 -2.23 -22.19
N PRO A 224 -5.45 -1.09 -22.42
CA PRO A 224 -6.18 -0.38 -21.36
C PRO A 224 -7.31 -1.22 -20.74
N VAL A 225 -7.95 -2.10 -21.50
CA VAL A 225 -8.98 -3.02 -21.00
C VAL A 225 -8.39 -4.00 -19.97
N LEU A 226 -7.19 -4.52 -20.21
CA LEU A 226 -6.50 -5.39 -19.25
C LEU A 226 -6.22 -4.66 -17.95
N VAL A 227 -5.67 -3.43 -18.03
CA VAL A 227 -5.36 -2.62 -16.85
C VAL A 227 -6.64 -2.27 -16.09
N GLN A 228 -7.70 -1.87 -16.81
CA GLN A 228 -8.98 -1.52 -16.20
C GLN A 228 -9.61 -2.70 -15.45
N ARG A 229 -9.60 -3.91 -16.03
CA ARG A 229 -10.09 -5.13 -15.37
C ARG A 229 -9.27 -5.48 -14.13
N PHE A 230 -7.96 -5.29 -14.18
CA PHE A 230 -7.08 -5.56 -13.03
C PHE A 230 -7.34 -4.56 -11.90
N VAL A 231 -7.47 -3.28 -12.21
CA VAL A 231 -7.82 -2.22 -11.24
C VAL A 231 -9.22 -2.46 -10.65
N ALA A 232 -10.20 -2.85 -11.46
CA ALA A 232 -11.55 -3.18 -10.99
C ALA A 232 -11.56 -4.40 -10.06
N ALA A 233 -10.81 -5.45 -10.38
CA ALA A 233 -10.66 -6.63 -9.53
C ALA A 233 -10.05 -6.29 -8.17
N LEU A 234 -9.06 -5.40 -8.13
CA LEU A 234 -8.46 -4.92 -6.87
C LEU A 234 -9.42 -4.01 -6.08
N ALA A 235 -10.16 -3.14 -6.75
CA ALA A 235 -11.18 -2.31 -6.09
C ALA A 235 -12.30 -3.17 -5.47
N GLU A 236 -12.75 -4.22 -6.17
CA GLU A 236 -13.67 -5.19 -5.58
C GLU A 236 -13.01 -6.00 -4.44
N ALA A 237 -11.72 -6.30 -4.53
CA ALA A 237 -11.01 -7.00 -3.46
C ALA A 237 -10.96 -6.18 -2.17
N ILE A 238 -10.90 -4.85 -2.25
CA ILE A 238 -11.02 -3.97 -1.08
C ILE A 238 -12.38 -4.17 -0.42
N HIS A 239 -13.47 -4.06 -1.18
CA HIS A 239 -14.82 -4.30 -0.68
C HIS A 239 -14.97 -5.72 -0.13
N PHE A 240 -14.49 -6.72 -0.87
CA PHE A 240 -14.55 -8.12 -0.47
C PHE A 240 -13.89 -8.36 0.89
N VAL A 241 -12.68 -7.83 1.11
CA VAL A 241 -11.94 -7.99 2.36
C VAL A 241 -12.64 -7.29 3.52
N GLU A 242 -13.20 -6.10 3.31
CA GLU A 242 -13.97 -5.39 4.34
C GLU A 242 -15.24 -6.16 4.74
N LYS A 243 -15.93 -6.79 3.80
CA LYS A 243 -17.17 -7.56 4.05
C LYS A 243 -16.91 -9.00 4.50
N ASN A 244 -15.73 -9.54 4.24
CA ASN A 244 -15.35 -10.92 4.55
C ASN A 244 -13.99 -10.97 5.29
N PRO A 245 -13.91 -10.44 6.54
CA PRO A 245 -12.64 -10.31 7.25
C PRO A 245 -11.90 -11.65 7.41
N ASP A 246 -12.62 -12.74 7.66
CA ASP A 246 -11.99 -14.05 7.86
C ASP A 246 -11.39 -14.60 6.57
N ARG A 247 -12.00 -14.36 5.41
CA ARG A 247 -11.44 -14.75 4.12
C ARG A 247 -10.23 -13.89 3.75
N GLY A 248 -10.24 -12.60 4.10
CA GLY A 248 -9.07 -11.71 3.95
C GLY A 248 -7.90 -12.17 4.82
N LYS A 249 -8.16 -12.46 6.10
CA LYS A 249 -7.16 -12.99 7.04
C LYS A 249 -6.64 -14.36 6.59
N ALA A 250 -7.50 -15.24 6.09
CA ALA A 250 -7.08 -16.54 5.57
C ALA A 250 -6.14 -16.43 4.35
N ALA A 251 -6.39 -15.47 3.45
CA ALA A 251 -5.48 -15.19 2.34
C ALA A 251 -4.10 -14.71 2.84
N LEU A 252 -4.06 -13.85 3.87
CA LEU A 252 -2.82 -13.45 4.52
C LEU A 252 -2.12 -14.62 5.21
N ALA A 253 -2.83 -15.40 6.01
CA ALA A 253 -2.30 -16.56 6.72
C ALA A 253 -1.57 -17.51 5.77
N LYS A 254 -2.18 -17.78 4.61
CA LYS A 254 -1.62 -18.63 3.56
C LYS A 254 -0.31 -18.08 3.01
N VAL A 255 -0.24 -16.78 2.69
CA VAL A 255 0.94 -16.16 2.05
C VAL A 255 2.07 -15.94 3.07
N LEU A 256 1.72 -15.51 4.28
CA LEU A 256 2.69 -15.27 5.35
C LEU A 256 3.15 -16.58 6.03
N ASN A 257 2.52 -17.73 5.70
CA ASN A 257 2.70 -18.99 6.39
C ASN A 257 2.55 -18.83 7.91
N LEU A 258 1.47 -18.20 8.33
CA LEU A 258 1.24 -17.73 9.70
C LEU A 258 -0.19 -18.00 10.14
N ASN A 259 -0.36 -18.58 11.35
CA ASN A 259 -1.68 -18.88 11.93
C ASN A 259 -1.99 -18.07 13.22
N ASP A 260 -1.17 -17.08 13.53
CA ASP A 260 -1.36 -16.24 14.71
C ASP A 260 -2.49 -15.23 14.49
N GLN A 261 -3.61 -15.41 15.19
CA GLN A 261 -4.82 -14.61 15.00
C GLN A 261 -4.65 -13.15 15.40
N GLU A 262 -3.85 -12.85 16.43
CA GLU A 262 -3.58 -11.47 16.85
C GLU A 262 -2.76 -10.72 15.79
N ILE A 263 -1.75 -11.37 15.25
CA ILE A 263 -0.91 -10.85 14.16
C ILE A 263 -1.76 -10.62 12.90
N LEU A 264 -2.60 -11.59 12.52
CA LEU A 264 -3.49 -11.46 11.37
C LEU A 264 -4.54 -10.36 11.57
N GLN A 265 -5.07 -10.22 12.78
CA GLN A 265 -6.01 -9.15 13.12
C GLN A 265 -5.37 -7.76 13.07
N SER A 266 -4.15 -7.60 13.61
CA SER A 266 -3.41 -6.33 13.53
C SER A 266 -3.15 -5.91 12.07
N ALA A 267 -2.71 -6.84 11.23
CA ALA A 267 -2.52 -6.59 9.79
C ALA A 267 -3.85 -6.22 9.11
N TYR A 268 -4.94 -6.91 9.44
CA TYR A 268 -6.27 -6.61 8.91
C TYR A 268 -6.74 -5.20 9.31
N GLU A 269 -6.64 -4.82 10.59
CA GLU A 269 -7.04 -3.49 11.06
C GLU A 269 -6.25 -2.37 10.37
N ALA A 270 -4.95 -2.54 10.22
CA ALA A 270 -4.11 -1.56 9.55
C ALA A 270 -4.43 -1.46 8.05
N TYR A 271 -4.43 -2.58 7.34
CA TYR A 271 -4.40 -2.58 5.88
C TYR A 271 -5.78 -2.77 5.22
N ALA A 272 -6.75 -3.34 5.92
CA ALA A 272 -8.10 -3.50 5.39
C ALA A 272 -9.11 -2.49 5.94
N LYS A 273 -8.72 -1.69 6.96
CA LYS A 273 -9.61 -0.67 7.52
C LYS A 273 -8.98 0.73 7.57
N SER A 274 -7.81 0.88 8.20
CA SER A 274 -7.28 2.22 8.52
C SER A 274 -6.73 2.96 7.31
N LEU A 275 -6.02 2.26 6.41
CA LEU A 275 -5.29 2.84 5.28
C LEU A 275 -6.00 2.67 3.93
N VAL A 276 -7.19 2.09 3.93
CA VAL A 276 -7.89 1.75 2.69
C VAL A 276 -8.29 3.00 1.90
N ASN A 277 -7.93 2.99 0.62
CA ASN A 277 -8.38 3.93 -0.38
C ASN A 277 -9.36 3.24 -1.35
N ARG A 278 -10.66 3.32 -1.04
CA ARG A 278 -11.72 2.65 -1.78
C ARG A 278 -11.85 3.10 -3.23
N ARG A 279 -11.42 4.31 -3.54
CA ARG A 279 -11.45 4.88 -4.89
C ARG A 279 -10.26 4.50 -5.75
N MET A 280 -9.23 3.91 -5.19
CA MET A 280 -7.98 3.54 -5.88
C MET A 280 -7.20 4.74 -6.44
N VAL A 281 -7.62 5.97 -6.18
CA VAL A 281 -7.00 7.19 -6.71
C VAL A 281 -5.59 7.36 -6.14
N VAL A 282 -4.62 7.63 -7.00
CA VAL A 282 -3.25 7.98 -6.60
C VAL A 282 -3.25 9.44 -6.13
N PRO A 283 -2.92 9.75 -4.85
CA PRO A 283 -2.91 11.11 -4.35
C PRO A 283 -1.77 11.92 -4.98
N ARG A 284 -2.10 12.96 -5.74
CA ARG A 284 -1.12 13.80 -6.45
C ARG A 284 -0.09 14.43 -5.49
N ASN A 285 -0.56 14.94 -4.36
CA ASN A 285 0.30 15.57 -3.36
C ASN A 285 1.33 14.59 -2.76
N ALA A 286 0.95 13.31 -2.58
CA ALA A 286 1.87 12.29 -2.10
C ALA A 286 2.93 11.90 -3.15
N VAL A 287 2.59 11.93 -4.44
CA VAL A 287 3.58 11.73 -5.52
C VAL A 287 4.55 12.91 -5.58
N LEU A 288 4.03 14.13 -5.48
CA LEU A 288 4.87 15.35 -5.44
C LEU A 288 5.85 15.33 -4.28
N GLU A 289 5.39 14.96 -3.07
CA GLU A 289 6.23 14.85 -1.88
C GLU A 289 7.31 13.78 -2.05
N ALA A 290 6.94 12.61 -2.60
CA ALA A 290 7.91 11.54 -2.87
C ALA A 290 8.98 11.96 -3.89
N VAL A 291 8.60 12.66 -4.96
CA VAL A 291 9.52 13.18 -5.99
C VAL A 291 10.45 14.25 -5.40
N GLU A 292 9.91 15.16 -4.59
CA GLU A 292 10.70 16.23 -3.96
C GLU A 292 11.71 15.65 -2.95
N THR A 293 11.28 14.68 -2.16
CA THR A 293 12.15 13.94 -1.25
C THR A 293 13.34 13.30 -1.97
N GLU A 294 13.08 12.67 -3.12
CA GLU A 294 14.13 12.04 -3.92
C GLU A 294 15.05 13.08 -4.58
N ARG A 295 14.53 14.22 -5.01
CA ARG A 295 15.33 15.33 -5.53
C ARG A 295 16.29 15.84 -4.46
N GLN A 296 15.82 16.02 -3.24
CA GLN A 296 16.65 16.46 -2.10
C GLN A 296 17.68 15.39 -1.72
N ALA A 297 17.40 14.10 -1.94
CA ALA A 297 18.36 13.01 -1.77
C ALA A 297 19.39 12.89 -2.92
N GLY A 298 19.32 13.76 -3.95
CA GLY A 298 20.25 13.79 -5.08
C GLY A 298 19.85 12.88 -6.25
N THR A 299 18.66 12.30 -6.25
CA THR A 299 18.16 11.53 -7.40
C THR A 299 17.89 12.45 -8.58
N GLN A 300 18.43 12.12 -9.75
CA GLN A 300 18.14 12.85 -10.99
C GLN A 300 16.70 12.58 -11.44
N ILE A 301 15.83 13.56 -11.28
CA ILE A 301 14.43 13.50 -11.70
C ILE A 301 14.34 13.83 -13.19
N ARG A 302 13.75 12.91 -13.97
CA ARG A 302 13.58 13.00 -15.44
C ARG A 302 12.12 13.06 -15.87
N LYS A 303 11.17 12.73 -14.98
CA LYS A 303 9.74 12.77 -15.25
C LYS A 303 9.06 13.75 -14.30
N ALA A 304 8.08 14.48 -14.79
CA ALA A 304 7.17 15.25 -13.95
C ALA A 304 6.30 14.31 -13.11
N ALA A 305 5.78 14.79 -11.99
CA ALA A 305 4.96 13.97 -11.08
C ALA A 305 3.74 13.37 -11.81
N GLU A 306 3.13 14.13 -12.72
CA GLU A 306 1.97 13.73 -13.52
C GLU A 306 2.27 12.61 -14.53
N GLU A 307 3.53 12.40 -14.87
CA GLU A 307 3.95 11.31 -15.76
C GLU A 307 4.16 9.99 -15.00
N ILE A 308 4.23 10.04 -13.65
CA ILE A 308 4.53 8.89 -12.78
C ILE A 308 3.28 8.05 -12.56
N TYR A 309 2.09 8.64 -12.59
CA TYR A 309 0.82 7.94 -12.35
C TYR A 309 -0.22 8.18 -13.46
N ASP A 310 -1.27 7.36 -13.45
CA ASP A 310 -2.42 7.48 -14.33
C ASP A 310 -3.70 7.17 -13.55
N ASN A 311 -4.42 8.20 -13.17
CA ASN A 311 -5.69 8.06 -12.44
C ASN A 311 -6.89 7.77 -13.34
N SER A 312 -6.73 7.73 -14.67
CA SER A 312 -7.85 7.48 -15.59
C SER A 312 -8.58 6.17 -15.29
N PHE A 313 -7.85 5.13 -14.87
CA PHE A 313 -8.42 3.84 -14.50
C PHE A 313 -9.25 3.90 -13.21
N ALA A 314 -8.80 4.64 -12.20
CA ALA A 314 -9.55 4.88 -10.97
C ALA A 314 -10.78 5.77 -11.24
N ASP A 315 -10.61 6.84 -12.03
CA ASP A 315 -11.71 7.73 -12.42
C ASP A 315 -12.80 6.98 -13.21
N ASN A 316 -12.42 6.03 -14.04
CA ASN A 316 -13.36 5.19 -14.79
C ASN A 316 -14.21 4.31 -13.85
N LEU A 317 -13.65 3.80 -12.73
CA LEU A 317 -14.44 3.06 -11.74
C LEU A 317 -15.58 3.92 -11.18
N GLU A 318 -15.32 5.20 -10.94
CA GLU A 318 -16.33 6.13 -10.45
C GLU A 318 -17.32 6.52 -11.55
N LYS A 319 -16.83 6.97 -12.72
CA LYS A 319 -17.64 7.41 -13.84
C LYS A 319 -18.59 6.34 -14.36
N SER A 320 -18.18 5.08 -14.34
CA SER A 320 -19.04 3.94 -14.75
C SER A 320 -20.13 3.59 -13.74
N GLY A 321 -20.09 4.16 -12.54
CA GLY A 321 -20.99 3.78 -11.43
C GLY A 321 -20.58 2.52 -10.68
N PHE A 322 -19.47 1.86 -11.07
CA PHE A 322 -18.98 0.63 -10.45
C PHE A 322 -18.74 0.77 -8.94
N LEU A 323 -18.10 1.86 -8.51
CA LEU A 323 -17.88 2.09 -7.07
C LEU A 323 -19.21 2.26 -6.31
N LYS A 324 -20.18 2.92 -6.91
CA LYS A 324 -21.51 3.06 -6.33
C LYS A 324 -22.25 1.72 -6.24
N GLU A 325 -22.08 0.86 -7.23
CA GLU A 325 -22.65 -0.48 -7.25
C GLU A 325 -22.13 -1.34 -6.08
N ILE A 326 -20.81 -1.39 -5.89
CA ILE A 326 -20.21 -2.24 -4.85
C ILE A 326 -20.31 -1.66 -3.44
N TRP A 327 -20.23 -0.33 -3.27
CA TRP A 327 -20.20 0.34 -1.96
C TRP A 327 -21.53 0.94 -1.54
N GLY A 328 -22.46 1.24 -2.47
CA GLY A 328 -23.67 1.98 -2.18
C GLY A 328 -23.36 3.31 -1.48
N GLY A 329 -24.12 3.61 -0.41
CA GLY A 329 -23.91 4.81 0.41
C GLY A 329 -22.65 4.78 1.30
N GLU A 330 -21.99 3.64 1.46
CA GLU A 330 -20.83 3.49 2.32
C GLU A 330 -19.55 4.15 1.74
N LEU A 331 -19.52 4.39 0.43
CA LEU A 331 -18.39 5.06 -0.23
C LEU A 331 -18.15 6.46 0.34
N LEU A 332 -19.23 7.22 0.60
CA LEU A 332 -19.18 8.62 1.04
C LEU A 332 -18.99 8.77 2.56
N GLN A 333 -19.32 7.75 3.36
CA GLN A 333 -19.30 7.85 4.81
C GLN A 333 -17.89 7.90 5.41
N ARG A 334 -16.88 7.32 4.74
CA ARG A 334 -15.47 7.33 5.22
C ARG A 334 -14.68 8.56 4.85
N GLU A 335 -15.02 9.27 3.78
CA GLU A 335 -14.31 10.48 3.34
C GLU A 335 -14.48 11.67 4.30
N LYS A 336 -15.46 11.64 5.20
CA LYS A 336 -15.68 12.68 6.22
C LYS A 336 -14.81 12.54 7.48
N LYS A 337 -13.95 11.53 7.54
CA LYS A 337 -13.07 11.25 8.70
C LYS A 337 -11.56 11.42 8.42
N ASN A 338 -11.20 11.80 7.19
CA ASN A 338 -9.80 12.04 6.82
C ASN A 338 -9.54 13.51 6.53
#